data_70115b11b8598b8719bb5ed3e5505f76
#
_entry.id   70115b11b8598b8719bb5ed3e5505f76
#
_cell.length_a   1.000
_cell.length_b   1.000
_cell.length_c   1.000
_cell.angle_alpha   90.00
_cell.angle_beta   90.00
_cell.angle_gamma   90.00
#
_symmetry.space_group_name_H-M   'P 1'
#
loop_
_entity.id
_entity.type
_entity.pdbx_description
1 polymer ?
#
loop_
_entity_poly.entity_id
_entity_poly.type
_entity_poly.pdbx_seq_one_letter_code
_entity_poly.pdbx_strand_id
1 'polypeptide(L)'
;FDEFGDVIDEFDILSEYESIDIVGYYIEEEVFFDKRRAKLDYRYVSITPLVIAPGASSFYSGSDRNVKELGTFYFPEVRHLLANHKVFPLDGNLAQRMSFDEFFHRKLFASSLLKETNVYDRQIRDYLPGRSLDQLLEGDRIKEQIRRYESDMWNY
;
A
#
# COMPACT_ATOMS: atom_id res chain seq x y z
N PHE A 1 -15.84 -8.17 -35.35
CA PHE A 1 -16.60 -8.35 -36.60
C PHE A 1 -17.15 -9.77 -36.59
N ASP A 2 -18.46 -9.92 -36.83
CA ASP A 2 -19.07 -11.22 -37.04
C ASP A 2 -18.79 -11.75 -38.45
N GLU A 3 -19.33 -12.95 -38.79
CA GLU A 3 -19.16 -13.55 -40.13
C GLU A 3 -19.74 -12.69 -41.26
N PHE A 4 -20.49 -11.62 -40.95
CA PHE A 4 -21.09 -10.71 -41.92
C PHE A 4 -20.37 -9.34 -41.94
N GLY A 5 -19.31 -9.15 -41.16
CA GLY A 5 -18.52 -7.92 -41.14
C GLY A 5 -19.10 -6.77 -40.29
N ASP A 6 -20.13 -7.06 -39.50
CA ASP A 6 -20.68 -6.09 -38.57
C ASP A 6 -19.80 -5.93 -37.33
N VAL A 7 -19.68 -4.69 -36.84
CA VAL A 7 -18.98 -4.40 -35.58
C VAL A 7 -19.79 -5.03 -34.46
N ILE A 8 -19.25 -6.08 -33.85
CA ILE A 8 -19.79 -6.56 -32.57
C ILE A 8 -19.60 -5.41 -31.60
N ASP A 9 -20.67 -4.83 -31.09
CA ASP A 9 -20.60 -3.86 -30.01
C ASP A 9 -19.76 -4.46 -28.90
N GLU A 10 -18.59 -3.89 -28.66
CA GLU A 10 -17.76 -4.21 -27.54
C GLU A 10 -18.54 -3.73 -26.32
N PHE A 11 -19.31 -4.64 -25.72
CA PHE A 11 -19.90 -4.37 -24.42
C PHE A 11 -18.76 -4.21 -23.44
N ASP A 12 -18.39 -2.99 -23.16
CA ASP A 12 -17.60 -2.65 -21.99
C ASP A 12 -18.38 -3.17 -20.78
N ILE A 13 -18.01 -4.37 -20.31
CA ILE A 13 -18.49 -4.88 -19.06
C ILE A 13 -17.80 -4.01 -17.98
N LEU A 14 -18.46 -2.92 -17.63
CA LEU A 14 -18.10 -2.12 -16.47
C LEU A 14 -18.31 -3.01 -15.24
N SER A 15 -17.28 -3.73 -14.85
CA SER A 15 -17.28 -4.43 -13.57
C SER A 15 -17.11 -3.38 -12.49
N GLU A 16 -18.19 -3.03 -11.81
CA GLU A 16 -18.14 -2.19 -10.62
C GLU A 16 -17.51 -3.01 -9.50
N TYR A 17 -16.41 -2.49 -8.94
CA TYR A 17 -15.80 -3.06 -7.77
C TYR A 17 -16.48 -2.52 -6.51
N GLU A 18 -16.83 -3.42 -5.61
CA GLU A 18 -17.34 -3.05 -4.29
C GLU A 18 -16.19 -2.93 -3.27
N SER A 19 -16.46 -2.26 -2.16
CA SER A 19 -15.47 -2.12 -1.08
C SER A 19 -14.98 -3.45 -0.50
N ILE A 20 -15.81 -4.51 -0.60
CA ILE A 20 -15.46 -5.86 -0.14
C ILE A 20 -14.42 -6.54 -1.04
N ASP A 21 -14.29 -6.10 -2.30
CA ASP A 21 -13.33 -6.65 -3.24
C ASP A 21 -11.90 -6.16 -2.97
N ILE A 22 -11.77 -5.10 -2.17
CA ILE A 22 -10.48 -4.53 -1.81
C ILE A 22 -9.80 -5.43 -0.76
N VAL A 23 -8.69 -6.03 -1.15
CA VAL A 23 -7.90 -6.96 -0.31
C VAL A 23 -6.69 -6.32 0.34
N GLY A 24 -6.30 -5.14 -0.09
CA GLY A 24 -5.15 -4.43 0.45
C GLY A 24 -4.90 -3.09 -0.22
N TYR A 25 -3.80 -2.46 0.17
CA TYR A 25 -3.37 -1.18 -0.38
C TYR A 25 -1.86 -1.16 -0.55
N TYR A 26 -1.38 -0.62 -1.67
CA TYR A 26 -0.03 -0.11 -1.73
C TYR A 26 -0.03 1.31 -1.23
N ILE A 27 0.93 1.62 -0.36
CA ILE A 27 1.10 2.94 0.24
C ILE A 27 2.52 3.39 -0.03
N GLU A 28 2.65 4.57 -0.61
CA GLU A 28 3.94 5.21 -0.80
C GLU A 28 4.15 6.24 0.30
N GLU A 29 5.26 6.10 1.03
CA GLU A 29 5.65 7.00 2.11
C GLU A 29 6.98 7.67 1.76
N GLU A 30 7.07 8.96 2.02
CA GLU A 30 8.33 9.68 2.06
C GLU A 30 8.82 9.80 3.49
N VAL A 31 10.05 9.40 3.73
CA VAL A 31 10.71 9.48 5.04
C VAL A 31 11.71 10.64 5.00
N PHE A 32 11.63 11.54 5.96
CA PHE A 32 12.53 12.68 6.04
C PHE A 32 12.92 13.01 7.49
N PHE A 33 14.10 13.59 7.66
CA PHE A 33 14.58 14.00 8.97
C PHE A 33 14.30 15.49 9.22
N ASP A 34 13.46 15.78 10.21
CA ASP A 34 13.20 17.15 10.64
C ASP A 34 14.32 17.62 11.59
N LYS A 35 15.23 18.44 11.07
CA LYS A 35 16.36 18.98 11.85
C LYS A 35 15.95 19.84 13.04
N ARG A 36 14.78 20.49 13.01
CA ARG A 36 14.32 21.35 14.11
C ARG A 36 13.84 20.54 15.30
N ARG A 37 13.17 19.42 15.01
CA ARG A 37 12.65 18.50 16.03
C ARG A 37 13.63 17.38 16.35
N ALA A 38 14.72 17.27 15.59
CA ALA A 38 15.67 16.16 15.64
C ALA A 38 14.96 14.80 15.60
N LYS A 39 14.04 14.63 14.64
CA LYS A 39 13.12 13.51 14.59
C LYS A 39 12.92 13.07 13.13
N LEU A 40 12.86 11.75 12.92
CA LEU A 40 12.41 11.17 11.68
C LEU A 40 10.90 11.32 11.57
N ASP A 41 10.42 11.85 10.46
CA ASP A 41 8.99 12.03 10.19
C ASP A 41 8.62 11.37 8.87
N TYR A 42 7.33 11.11 8.67
CA TYR A 42 6.80 10.36 7.55
C TYR A 42 5.66 11.12 6.90
N ARG A 43 5.62 11.09 5.58
CA ARG A 43 4.54 11.68 4.79
C ARG A 43 4.01 10.66 3.79
N TYR A 44 2.71 10.42 3.81
CA TYR A 44 2.04 9.63 2.77
C TYR A 44 1.99 10.42 1.47
N VAL A 45 2.44 9.80 0.39
CA VAL A 45 2.46 10.38 -0.96
C VAL A 45 1.27 9.86 -1.76
N SER A 46 1.13 8.55 -1.84
CA SER A 46 0.07 7.92 -2.63
C SER A 46 -0.52 6.68 -1.95
N ILE A 47 -1.73 6.33 -2.36
CA ILE A 47 -2.45 5.13 -1.95
C ILE A 47 -3.09 4.48 -3.17
N THR A 48 -2.88 3.17 -3.33
CA THR A 48 -3.39 2.39 -4.46
C THR A 48 -4.17 1.19 -3.92
N PRO A 49 -5.50 1.15 -4.07
CA PRO A 49 -6.31 0.00 -3.70
C PRO A 49 -6.01 -1.21 -4.60
N LEU A 50 -6.03 -2.38 -3.99
CA LEU A 50 -5.74 -3.66 -4.63
C LEU A 50 -6.97 -4.56 -4.56
N VAL A 51 -7.33 -5.16 -5.69
CA VAL A 51 -8.41 -6.13 -5.79
C VAL A 51 -7.91 -7.45 -6.34
N ILE A 52 -8.64 -8.53 -6.06
CA ILE A 52 -8.34 -9.82 -6.67
C ILE A 52 -8.69 -9.77 -8.16
N ALA A 53 -7.75 -10.17 -9.01
CA ALA A 53 -7.97 -10.23 -10.45
C ALA A 53 -9.09 -11.23 -10.78
N PRO A 54 -9.97 -10.92 -11.77
CA PRO A 54 -11.02 -11.86 -12.20
C PRO A 54 -10.44 -13.22 -12.58
N GLY A 55 -11.03 -14.29 -12.03
CA GLY A 55 -10.58 -15.67 -12.27
C GLY A 55 -9.46 -16.15 -11.34
N ALA A 56 -8.94 -15.32 -10.44
CA ALA A 56 -8.01 -15.75 -9.41
C ALA A 56 -8.76 -16.39 -8.26
N SER A 57 -8.35 -17.58 -7.85
CA SER A 57 -9.07 -18.37 -6.84
C SER A 57 -8.77 -17.96 -5.40
N SER A 58 -7.71 -17.22 -5.13
CA SER A 58 -7.34 -16.80 -3.78
C SER A 58 -6.18 -15.79 -3.76
N PHE A 59 -6.29 -14.79 -2.89
CA PHE A 59 -5.21 -13.86 -2.52
C PHE A 59 -4.03 -14.59 -1.85
N TYR A 60 -4.30 -15.66 -1.13
CA TYR A 60 -3.31 -16.42 -0.36
C TYR A 60 -2.42 -17.36 -1.21
N SER A 61 -2.60 -17.41 -2.51
CA SER A 61 -1.79 -18.27 -3.39
C SER A 61 -0.33 -17.79 -3.59
N GLY A 62 0.11 -16.79 -2.85
CA GLY A 62 1.53 -16.38 -2.75
C GLY A 62 2.10 -15.72 -4.02
N SER A 63 1.27 -15.42 -5.01
CA SER A 63 1.72 -14.71 -6.20
C SER A 63 0.97 -13.39 -6.35
N ASP A 64 1.69 -12.27 -6.39
CA ASP A 64 1.18 -10.93 -6.73
C ASP A 64 0.43 -10.88 -8.07
N ARG A 65 0.52 -11.95 -8.87
CA ARG A 65 -0.15 -12.08 -10.18
C ARG A 65 -1.67 -12.10 -10.09
N ASN A 66 -2.20 -12.37 -8.90
CA ASN A 66 -3.64 -12.46 -8.65
C ASN A 66 -4.24 -11.14 -8.19
N VAL A 67 -3.44 -10.10 -8.07
CA VAL A 67 -3.86 -8.79 -7.56
C VAL A 67 -3.80 -7.77 -8.70
N LYS A 68 -4.85 -6.99 -8.83
CA LYS A 68 -4.96 -5.87 -9.78
C LYS A 68 -5.01 -4.56 -9.01
N GLU A 69 -4.22 -3.59 -9.46
CA GLU A 69 -4.28 -2.22 -8.97
C GLU A 69 -5.44 -1.49 -9.64
N LEU A 70 -6.32 -0.86 -8.85
CA LEU A 70 -7.46 -0.11 -9.39
C LEU A 70 -7.07 1.27 -9.90
N GLY A 71 -6.05 1.88 -9.26
CA GLY A 71 -5.56 3.21 -9.61
C GLY A 71 -4.85 3.84 -8.43
N THR A 72 -3.90 4.72 -8.72
CA THR A 72 -3.11 5.40 -7.69
C THR A 72 -3.68 6.78 -7.43
N PHE A 73 -4.00 7.06 -6.17
CA PHE A 73 -4.55 8.31 -5.71
C PHE A 73 -3.50 9.10 -4.93
N TYR A 74 -3.38 10.39 -5.18
CA TYR A 74 -2.53 11.27 -4.40
C TYR A 74 -3.13 11.45 -3.00
N PHE A 75 -2.39 11.04 -1.96
CA PHE A 75 -2.92 10.95 -0.60
C PHE A 75 -3.49 12.27 -0.06
N PRO A 76 -2.86 13.44 -0.26
CA PRO A 76 -3.41 14.72 0.18
C PRO A 76 -4.78 15.06 -0.41
N GLU A 77 -5.07 14.61 -1.64
CA GLU A 77 -6.37 14.86 -2.29
C GLU A 77 -7.49 13.98 -1.71
N VAL A 78 -7.19 12.74 -1.36
CA VAL A 78 -8.18 11.82 -0.76
C VAL A 78 -8.31 11.99 0.76
N ARG A 79 -7.41 12.74 1.39
CA ARG A 79 -7.35 12.91 2.83
C ARG A 79 -8.65 13.42 3.43
N HIS A 80 -9.36 14.34 2.76
CA HIS A 80 -10.65 14.86 3.22
C HIS A 80 -11.73 13.77 3.27
N LEU A 81 -11.71 12.80 2.35
CA LEU A 81 -12.60 11.65 2.37
C LEU A 81 -12.26 10.74 3.55
N LEU A 82 -10.96 10.43 3.74
CA LEU A 82 -10.48 9.59 4.83
C LEU A 82 -10.79 10.20 6.22
N ALA A 83 -10.75 11.53 6.35
CA ALA A 83 -11.11 12.20 7.60
C ALA A 83 -12.61 12.13 7.92
N ASN A 84 -13.48 12.07 6.90
CA ASN A 84 -14.92 12.00 7.07
C ASN A 84 -15.46 10.58 7.30
N HIS A 85 -14.72 9.57 6.90
CA HIS A 85 -15.11 8.17 7.09
C HIS A 85 -14.48 7.58 8.34
N LYS A 86 -15.27 6.82 9.10
CA LYS A 86 -14.85 6.22 10.36
C LYS A 86 -14.48 4.76 10.17
N VAL A 87 -13.45 4.33 10.90
CA VAL A 87 -12.99 2.96 10.97
C VAL A 87 -13.08 2.44 12.41
N PHE A 88 -13.29 1.14 12.54
CA PHE A 88 -13.22 0.43 13.82
C PHE A 88 -11.86 -0.30 13.86
N PRO A 89 -10.93 0.08 14.73
CA PRO A 89 -9.70 -0.66 14.90
C PRO A 89 -10.01 -2.05 15.48
N LEU A 90 -9.32 -3.07 14.93
CA LEU A 90 -9.50 -4.46 15.39
C LEU A 90 -8.94 -4.68 16.81
N ASP A 91 -7.91 -3.92 17.17
CA ASP A 91 -7.24 -4.01 18.47
C ASP A 91 -7.63 -2.81 19.33
N GLY A 92 -8.37 -3.05 20.40
CA GLY A 92 -8.64 -2.03 21.40
C GLY A 92 -10.11 -1.89 21.78
N ASN A 93 -10.41 -0.80 22.47
CA ASN A 93 -11.76 -0.49 22.91
C ASN A 93 -12.64 -0.14 21.69
N LEU A 94 -13.51 -1.05 21.29
CA LEU A 94 -14.47 -0.93 20.17
C LEU A 94 -15.39 0.32 20.25
N ALA A 95 -15.43 0.97 21.41
CA ALA A 95 -16.18 2.21 21.60
C ALA A 95 -15.50 3.45 20.96
N GLN A 96 -14.21 3.39 20.70
CA GLN A 96 -13.47 4.51 20.13
C GLN A 96 -13.47 4.44 18.61
N ARG A 97 -14.41 5.14 18.00
CA ARG A 97 -14.43 5.36 16.55
C ARG A 97 -13.39 6.42 16.19
N MET A 98 -12.50 6.09 15.26
CA MET A 98 -11.55 7.06 14.69
C MET A 98 -11.79 7.23 13.19
N SER A 99 -11.25 8.30 12.61
CA SER A 99 -11.26 8.47 11.15
C SER A 99 -10.19 7.59 10.49
N PHE A 100 -10.36 7.29 9.20
CA PHE A 100 -9.29 6.64 8.44
C PHE A 100 -8.02 7.50 8.40
N ASP A 101 -8.11 8.82 8.33
CA ASP A 101 -6.94 9.71 8.40
C ASP A 101 -6.15 9.51 9.71
N GLU A 102 -6.85 9.44 10.83
CA GLU A 102 -6.22 9.17 12.13
C GLU A 102 -5.65 7.74 12.21
N PHE A 103 -6.34 6.76 11.64
CA PHE A 103 -5.89 5.38 11.56
C PHE A 103 -4.56 5.26 10.77
N PHE A 104 -4.46 5.92 9.63
CA PHE A 104 -3.22 5.99 8.86
C PHE A 104 -2.13 6.74 9.61
N HIS A 105 -2.45 7.91 10.19
CA HIS A 105 -1.47 8.71 10.92
C HIS A 105 -0.85 7.95 12.11
N ARG A 106 -1.66 7.17 12.82
CA ARG A 106 -1.20 6.33 13.94
C ARG A 106 -0.56 5.01 13.49
N LYS A 107 -0.56 4.70 12.20
CA LYS A 107 -0.04 3.43 11.63
C LYS A 107 -0.63 2.18 12.29
N LEU A 108 -1.94 2.16 12.52
CA LEU A 108 -2.66 1.06 13.18
C LEU A 108 -3.01 -0.08 12.21
N PHE A 109 -2.16 -0.36 11.26
CA PHE A 109 -2.32 -1.42 10.25
C PHE A 109 -1.05 -2.23 10.12
N ALA A 110 -1.21 -3.51 9.76
CA ALA A 110 -0.08 -4.36 9.42
C ALA A 110 0.42 -4.04 8.01
N SER A 111 1.73 -3.90 7.85
CA SER A 111 2.34 -3.64 6.55
C SER A 111 3.70 -4.30 6.40
N SER A 112 4.03 -4.71 5.18
CA SER A 112 5.37 -5.15 4.78
C SER A 112 5.97 -4.15 3.81
N LEU A 113 7.30 -3.97 3.86
CA LEU A 113 8.01 -3.13 2.91
C LEU A 113 8.22 -3.94 1.63
N LEU A 114 7.80 -3.38 0.50
CA LEU A 114 7.93 -4.02 -0.81
C LEU A 114 9.08 -3.44 -1.63
N LYS A 115 9.36 -2.15 -1.44
CA LYS A 115 10.32 -1.40 -2.23
C LYS A 115 10.83 -0.20 -1.44
N GLU A 116 12.08 0.14 -1.61
CA GLU A 116 12.67 1.42 -1.26
C GLU A 116 13.14 2.13 -2.53
N THR A 117 13.34 3.43 -2.47
CA THR A 117 13.92 4.18 -3.58
C THR A 117 15.34 3.71 -3.86
N ASN A 118 15.57 3.15 -5.04
CA ASN A 118 16.88 2.67 -5.47
C ASN A 118 17.13 3.01 -6.94
N VAL A 119 18.40 3.02 -7.33
CA VAL A 119 18.85 3.43 -8.69
C VAL A 119 18.24 2.59 -9.80
N TYR A 120 17.94 1.33 -9.52
CA TYR A 120 17.43 0.38 -10.52
C TYR A 120 15.92 0.21 -10.47
N ASP A 121 15.24 0.96 -9.62
CA ASP A 121 13.78 0.88 -9.41
C ASP A 121 13.26 -0.52 -9.08
N ARG A 122 14.08 -1.36 -8.41
CA ARG A 122 13.77 -2.76 -8.09
C ARG A 122 12.96 -2.88 -6.81
N GLN A 123 12.01 -3.80 -6.83
CA GLN A 123 11.33 -4.28 -5.62
C GLN A 123 12.19 -5.34 -4.92
N ILE A 124 11.93 -5.58 -3.63
CA ILE A 124 12.63 -6.61 -2.85
C ILE A 124 12.53 -7.98 -3.52
N ARG A 125 11.36 -8.31 -4.08
CA ARG A 125 11.13 -9.58 -4.79
C ARG A 125 11.98 -9.75 -6.06
N ASP A 126 12.44 -8.66 -6.68
CA ASP A 126 13.20 -8.73 -7.94
C ASP A 126 14.63 -9.24 -7.71
N TYR A 127 15.20 -8.97 -6.53
CA TYR A 127 16.53 -9.45 -6.16
C TYR A 127 16.52 -10.62 -5.14
N LEU A 128 15.35 -10.90 -4.53
CA LEU A 128 15.13 -12.06 -3.66
C LEU A 128 13.94 -12.89 -4.15
N PRO A 129 14.01 -13.51 -5.36
CA PRO A 129 12.90 -14.25 -5.91
C PRO A 129 12.63 -15.54 -5.13
N GLY A 130 11.34 -15.85 -4.90
CA GLY A 130 10.87 -17.16 -4.44
C GLY A 130 10.98 -17.45 -2.94
N ARG A 131 11.42 -16.49 -2.10
CA ARG A 131 11.58 -16.65 -0.65
C ARG A 131 10.87 -15.55 0.11
N SER A 132 9.58 -15.73 0.38
CA SER A 132 8.74 -14.74 1.07
C SER A 132 9.28 -14.34 2.45
N LEU A 133 9.88 -15.29 3.20
CA LEU A 133 10.49 -15.00 4.49
C LEU A 133 11.72 -14.09 4.33
N ASP A 134 12.59 -14.38 3.36
CA ASP A 134 13.80 -13.56 3.13
C ASP A 134 13.41 -12.15 2.68
N GLN A 135 12.32 -12.01 1.92
CA GLN A 135 11.77 -10.71 1.52
C GLN A 135 11.27 -9.90 2.72
N LEU A 136 10.57 -10.54 3.66
CA LEU A 136 10.14 -9.90 4.91
C LEU A 136 11.33 -9.47 5.77
N LEU A 137 12.32 -10.33 5.93
CA LEU A 137 13.55 -10.02 6.69
C LEU A 137 14.33 -8.88 6.05
N GLU A 138 14.39 -8.82 4.72
CA GLU A 138 15.02 -7.70 4.02
C GLU A 138 14.24 -6.39 4.22
N GLY A 139 12.91 -6.44 4.18
CA GLY A 139 12.07 -5.30 4.52
C GLY A 139 12.32 -4.79 5.94
N ASP A 140 12.47 -5.67 6.91
CA ASP A 140 12.78 -5.30 8.29
C ASP A 140 14.21 -4.76 8.42
N ARG A 141 15.17 -5.29 7.67
CA ARG A 141 16.54 -4.76 7.60
C ARG A 141 16.57 -3.33 7.09
N ILE A 142 15.81 -3.02 6.06
CA ILE A 142 15.69 -1.66 5.50
C ILE A 142 15.06 -0.71 6.54
N LYS A 143 13.98 -1.13 7.20
CA LYS A 143 13.36 -0.35 8.28
C LYS A 143 14.33 -0.07 9.42
N GLU A 144 15.17 -1.04 9.79
CA GLU A 144 16.18 -0.88 10.81
C GLU A 144 17.32 0.07 10.38
N GLN A 145 17.70 0.05 9.10
CA GLN A 145 18.67 1.03 8.57
C GLN A 145 18.14 2.46 8.66
N ILE A 146 16.87 2.67 8.32
CA ILE A 146 16.22 3.99 8.45
C ILE A 146 16.22 4.45 9.91
N ARG A 147 15.93 3.55 10.86
CA ARG A 147 15.96 3.84 12.30
C ARG A 147 17.37 4.17 12.79
N ARG A 148 18.39 3.44 12.32
CA ARG A 148 19.80 3.74 12.65
C ARG A 148 20.22 5.09 12.11
N TYR A 149 19.79 5.44 10.91
CA TYR A 149 20.03 6.76 10.34
C TYR A 149 19.50 7.88 11.24
N GLU A 150 18.31 7.73 11.84
CA GLU A 150 17.78 8.65 12.83
C GLU A 150 18.72 8.77 14.04
N SER A 151 19.16 7.64 14.60
CA SER A 151 20.07 7.60 15.75
C SER A 151 21.42 8.27 15.47
N ASP A 152 21.98 8.05 14.27
CA ASP A 152 23.26 8.66 13.87
C ASP A 152 23.17 10.18 13.73
N MET A 153 22.00 10.69 13.31
CA MET A 153 21.76 12.13 13.20
C MET A 153 21.64 12.85 14.54
N TRP A 154 21.42 12.12 15.64
CA TRP A 154 21.41 12.68 17.00
C TRP A 154 22.82 12.94 17.56
N ASN A 155 23.84 12.33 16.98
CA ASN A 155 25.22 12.40 17.44
C ASN A 155 26.03 13.56 16.82
N TYR A 156 25.38 14.49 16.12
CA TYR A 156 26.01 15.66 15.49
C TYR A 156 25.53 16.97 16.12
#